data_5002c28ddcd1bfec501b49fdcdafee18
#
_entry.id   5002c28ddcd1bfec501b49fdcdafee18
#
_cell.length_a   1.000
_cell.length_b   1.000
_cell.length_c   1.000
_cell.angle_alpha   90.00
_cell.angle_beta   90.00
_cell.angle_gamma   90.00
#
_symmetry.space_group_name_H-M   'P 1'
#
loop_
_entity.id
_entity.type
_entity.pdbx_description
1 polymer ?
#
loop_
_entity_poly.entity_id
_entity_poly.type
_entity_poly.pdbx_seq_one_letter_code
_entity_poly.pdbx_strand_id
1 'polypeptide(L)'
;DWSSDVCSSDLNMAENKIKTIGVLTSGGDAPGMNAAIRAVVRRGLSSGLNVKGIYKGYSGLLNEEIRDMTARDVSDTIERGGTILYTARCAEMRTEEGQQQAAEICRKHGIDGLVVIGGDGSFAGAQKLANLGINTIGLPGTIDLDIACTEYTIGFDTAVNTAMEAIDKVRDTSTSHERCSIIEVMGRNAGYLAVWCGIANGAEDILIPEKYDYD
;
A
#
# COMPACT_ATOMS: atom_id res chain seq x y z
N ASP A 1 19.24 28.74 -6.47
CA ASP A 1 20.09 28.05 -5.50
C ASP A 1 19.22 27.40 -4.44
N TRP A 2 18.68 26.23 -4.78
CA TRP A 2 17.68 25.50 -3.98
C TRP A 2 18.26 24.21 -3.40
N SER A 3 19.47 24.23 -3.03
CA SER A 3 20.10 22.97 -2.66
C SER A 3 21.11 23.17 -1.56
N SER A 4 20.86 23.28 -0.39
CA SER A 4 21.84 22.86 0.63
C SER A 4 21.47 23.16 2.08
N ASP A 5 20.52 24.06 2.32
CA ASP A 5 20.37 24.55 3.70
C ASP A 5 19.21 23.95 4.50
N VAL A 6 18.34 23.13 3.89
CA VAL A 6 17.21 22.49 4.59
C VAL A 6 17.51 21.09 5.13
N CYS A 7 18.63 20.49 4.75
CA CYS A 7 18.92 19.09 5.07
C CYS A 7 19.95 18.86 6.19
N SER A 8 20.58 19.90 6.71
CA SER A 8 21.70 19.71 7.65
C SER A 8 21.51 20.28 9.06
N SER A 9 20.52 21.13 9.30
CA SER A 9 20.36 21.77 10.62
C SER A 9 19.39 21.09 11.58
N ASP A 10 18.46 20.28 11.09
CA ASP A 10 17.45 19.64 11.94
C ASP A 10 17.78 18.18 12.33
N LEU A 11 18.89 17.65 11.84
CA LEU A 11 19.31 16.26 12.12
C LEU A 11 20.11 16.10 13.42
N ASN A 12 20.37 17.16 14.16
CA ASN A 12 21.24 17.11 15.35
C ASN A 12 20.51 17.24 16.69
N MET A 13 19.21 17.13 16.75
CA MET A 13 18.48 17.33 18.01
C MET A 13 17.42 16.26 18.25
N ALA A 14 17.84 15.06 18.46
CA ALA A 14 17.29 14.05 19.36
C ALA A 14 18.15 12.79 19.16
N GLU A 15 18.64 12.20 20.21
CA GLU A 15 19.15 10.83 20.16
C GLU A 15 18.12 10.01 19.42
N ASN A 16 18.47 9.50 18.26
CA ASN A 16 17.55 8.79 17.37
C ASN A 16 17.10 7.53 18.12
N LYS A 17 15.97 7.61 18.80
CA LYS A 17 15.42 6.51 19.61
C LYS A 17 15.02 5.31 18.74
N ILE A 18 14.87 5.53 17.43
CA ILE A 18 14.50 4.49 16.48
C ILE A 18 15.75 3.79 15.98
N LYS A 19 15.87 2.51 16.28
CA LYS A 19 16.96 1.62 15.83
C LYS A 19 16.47 0.54 14.87
N THR A 20 15.23 0.11 15.03
CA THR A 20 14.65 -0.96 14.24
C THR A 20 13.29 -0.55 13.70
N ILE A 21 13.09 -0.71 12.40
CA ILE A 21 11.80 -0.49 11.75
C ILE A 21 11.24 -1.81 11.21
N GLY A 22 9.94 -1.98 11.36
CA GLY A 22 9.18 -3.03 10.68
C GLY A 22 8.56 -2.49 9.40
N VAL A 23 8.43 -3.31 8.37
CA VAL A 23 7.69 -3.00 7.16
C VAL A 23 6.71 -4.12 6.86
N LEU A 24 5.47 -3.77 6.56
CA LEU A 24 4.44 -4.72 6.14
C LEU A 24 3.61 -4.15 4.99
N THR A 25 3.00 -5.06 4.25
CA THR A 25 1.94 -4.76 3.29
C THR A 25 0.63 -5.34 3.79
N SER A 26 -0.46 -4.59 3.71
CA SER A 26 -1.76 -5.00 4.24
C SER A 26 -2.89 -4.60 3.30
N GLY A 27 -3.96 -5.38 3.30
CA GLY A 27 -5.10 -5.19 2.41
C GLY A 27 -4.92 -5.93 1.09
N GLY A 28 -5.45 -5.39 0.00
CA GLY A 28 -5.17 -5.88 -1.35
C GLY A 28 -3.76 -5.51 -1.79
N ASP A 29 -3.16 -6.32 -2.66
CA ASP A 29 -1.90 -5.93 -3.29
C ASP A 29 -2.15 -4.86 -4.36
N ALA A 30 -1.15 -4.03 -4.57
CA ALA A 30 -1.17 -3.00 -5.60
C ALA A 30 0.17 -2.98 -6.36
N PRO A 31 0.16 -2.65 -7.64
CA PRO A 31 1.41 -2.44 -8.39
C PRO A 31 2.27 -1.39 -7.69
N GLY A 32 3.58 -1.65 -7.59
CA GLY A 32 4.52 -0.75 -6.93
C GLY A 32 4.74 -1.01 -5.42
N MET A 33 4.00 -1.91 -4.79
CA MET A 33 4.25 -2.29 -3.38
C MET A 33 5.68 -2.82 -3.18
N ASN A 34 6.19 -3.62 -4.11
CA ASN A 34 7.56 -4.13 -4.03
C ASN A 34 8.60 -3.01 -4.15
N ALA A 35 8.37 -2.02 -4.99
CA ALA A 35 9.22 -0.84 -5.10
C ALA A 35 9.24 -0.04 -3.78
N ALA A 36 8.08 0.11 -3.15
CA ALA A 36 7.94 0.78 -1.85
C ALA A 36 8.67 -0.01 -0.74
N ILE A 37 8.48 -1.34 -0.66
CA ILE A 37 9.21 -2.21 0.29
C ILE A 37 10.72 -2.03 0.09
N ARG A 38 11.18 -2.12 -1.17
CA ARG A 38 12.60 -1.95 -1.50
C ARG A 38 13.13 -0.58 -1.06
N ALA A 39 12.38 0.48 -1.29
CA ALA A 39 12.77 1.83 -0.88
C ALA A 39 12.91 1.93 0.64
N VAL A 40 11.94 1.42 1.41
CA VAL A 40 11.98 1.38 2.88
C VAL A 40 13.18 0.58 3.38
N VAL A 41 13.38 -0.64 2.87
CA VAL A 41 14.47 -1.52 3.31
C VAL A 41 15.83 -0.89 3.01
N ARG A 42 16.05 -0.47 1.76
CA ARG A 42 17.35 0.10 1.37
C ARG A 42 17.64 1.42 2.08
N ARG A 43 16.63 2.28 2.23
CA ARG A 43 16.81 3.55 2.94
C ARG A 43 17.05 3.32 4.43
N GLY A 44 16.29 2.44 5.07
CA GLY A 44 16.48 2.08 6.48
C GLY A 44 17.91 1.59 6.74
N LEU A 45 18.36 0.58 5.97
CA LEU A 45 19.71 0.04 6.08
C LEU A 45 20.80 1.09 5.84
N SER A 46 20.63 1.96 4.84
CA SER A 46 21.60 3.04 4.56
C SER A 46 21.66 4.11 5.65
N SER A 47 20.60 4.23 6.45
CA SER A 47 20.54 5.10 7.62
C SER A 47 21.01 4.43 8.91
N GLY A 48 21.55 3.21 8.82
CA GLY A 48 22.05 2.44 9.98
C GLY A 48 20.96 1.79 10.83
N LEU A 49 19.72 1.70 10.31
CA LEU A 49 18.63 1.03 11.00
C LEU A 49 18.63 -0.48 10.70
N ASN A 50 18.16 -1.27 11.66
CA ASN A 50 17.73 -2.63 11.39
C ASN A 50 16.36 -2.60 10.73
N VAL A 51 16.12 -3.45 9.73
CA VAL A 51 14.84 -3.53 9.05
C VAL A 51 14.28 -4.94 9.16
N LYS A 52 13.04 -5.05 9.60
CA LYS A 52 12.31 -6.31 9.73
C LYS A 52 11.13 -6.32 8.75
N GLY A 53 11.08 -7.35 7.90
CA GLY A 53 9.92 -7.63 7.05
C GLY A 53 8.89 -8.44 7.83
N ILE A 54 7.66 -8.00 7.85
CA ILE A 54 6.53 -8.67 8.46
C ILE A 54 5.70 -9.28 7.34
N TYR A 55 5.66 -10.59 7.27
CA TYR A 55 4.99 -11.32 6.21
C TYR A 55 3.48 -11.40 6.48
N LYS A 56 2.66 -11.39 5.42
CA LYS A 56 1.18 -11.46 5.48
C LYS A 56 0.52 -10.36 6.31
N GLY A 57 1.12 -9.17 6.34
CA GLY A 57 0.56 -8.00 6.96
C GLY A 57 0.30 -8.15 8.46
N TYR A 58 -0.82 -7.64 8.94
CA TYR A 58 -1.16 -7.71 10.37
C TYR A 58 -1.39 -9.14 10.87
N SER A 59 -1.89 -10.05 10.04
CA SER A 59 -2.02 -11.46 10.42
C SER A 59 -0.67 -12.07 10.74
N GLY A 60 0.33 -11.80 9.90
CA GLY A 60 1.68 -12.26 10.16
C GLY A 60 2.37 -11.54 11.32
N LEU A 61 2.02 -10.30 11.61
CA LEU A 61 2.48 -9.62 12.82
C LEU A 61 2.01 -10.38 14.06
N LEU A 62 0.72 -10.72 14.14
CA LEU A 62 0.14 -11.47 15.26
C LEU A 62 0.70 -12.89 15.39
N ASN A 63 1.09 -13.51 14.29
CA ASN A 63 1.70 -14.84 14.24
C ASN A 63 3.24 -14.82 14.33
N GLU A 64 3.83 -13.64 14.55
CA GLU A 64 5.28 -13.45 14.63
C GLU A 64 6.04 -13.90 13.36
N GLU A 65 5.40 -13.81 12.18
CA GLU A 65 6.04 -14.09 10.88
C GLU A 65 6.96 -12.92 10.48
N ILE A 66 7.98 -12.67 11.28
CA ILE A 66 8.88 -11.51 11.21
C ILE A 66 10.30 -12.01 10.89
N ARG A 67 10.95 -11.37 9.93
CA ARG A 67 12.34 -11.70 9.52
C ARG A 67 13.16 -10.45 9.35
N ASP A 68 14.45 -10.53 9.71
CA ASP A 68 15.41 -9.47 9.38
C ASP A 68 15.59 -9.39 7.87
N MET A 69 15.66 -8.17 7.34
CA MET A 69 15.81 -7.91 5.92
C MET A 69 17.17 -7.32 5.60
N THR A 70 17.74 -7.80 4.52
CA THR A 70 18.99 -7.32 3.93
C THR A 70 18.73 -6.63 2.59
N ALA A 71 19.70 -5.92 2.07
CA ALA A 71 19.61 -5.32 0.74
C ALA A 71 19.41 -6.36 -0.37
N ARG A 72 19.81 -7.63 -0.14
CA ARG A 72 19.67 -8.72 -1.08
C ARG A 72 18.24 -9.24 -1.17
N ASP A 73 17.49 -9.22 -0.07
CA ASP A 73 16.11 -9.71 -0.02
C ASP A 73 15.16 -8.88 -0.90
N VAL A 74 15.54 -7.65 -1.20
CA VAL A 74 14.80 -6.75 -2.08
C VAL A 74 15.47 -6.51 -3.44
N SER A 75 16.41 -7.39 -3.82
CA SER A 75 17.02 -7.36 -5.16
C SER A 75 16.01 -7.83 -6.19
N ASP A 76 16.03 -7.21 -7.37
CA ASP A 76 15.20 -7.60 -8.52
C ASP A 76 13.70 -7.67 -8.22
N THR A 77 13.22 -6.81 -7.33
CA THR A 77 11.81 -6.76 -6.91
C THR A 77 11.06 -5.55 -7.44
N ILE A 78 11.77 -4.52 -7.92
CA ILE A 78 11.18 -3.23 -8.29
C ILE A 78 10.17 -3.35 -9.45
N GLU A 79 10.42 -4.26 -10.39
CA GLU A 79 9.58 -4.48 -11.57
C GLU A 79 8.52 -5.56 -11.37
N ARG A 80 8.49 -6.20 -10.19
CA ARG A 80 7.53 -7.26 -9.90
C ARG A 80 6.25 -6.70 -9.32
N GLY A 81 5.12 -7.11 -9.88
CA GLY A 81 3.80 -6.88 -9.31
C GLY A 81 3.59 -7.67 -8.01
N GLY A 82 2.46 -7.43 -7.36
CA GLY A 82 2.15 -8.03 -6.07
C GLY A 82 3.03 -7.50 -4.95
N THR A 83 3.23 -8.31 -3.92
CA THR A 83 4.07 -7.99 -2.76
C THR A 83 4.89 -9.18 -2.30
N ILE A 84 6.20 -9.00 -2.15
CA ILE A 84 7.11 -10.04 -1.66
C ILE A 84 6.91 -10.38 -0.19
N LEU A 85 6.27 -9.48 0.57
CA LEU A 85 5.90 -9.71 1.96
C LEU A 85 4.56 -10.41 2.13
N TYR A 86 3.89 -10.72 1.02
CA TYR A 86 2.53 -11.24 1.00
C TYR A 86 1.54 -10.32 1.75
N THR A 87 0.27 -10.60 1.64
CA THR A 87 -0.79 -9.88 2.35
C THR A 87 -1.87 -10.86 2.78
N ALA A 88 -2.54 -10.54 3.88
CA ALA A 88 -3.70 -11.30 4.36
C ALA A 88 -4.68 -10.37 5.06
N ARG A 89 -5.95 -10.75 5.04
CA ARG A 89 -6.96 -10.10 5.88
C ARG A 89 -6.76 -10.53 7.32
N CYS A 90 -6.90 -9.59 8.25
CA CYS A 90 -6.76 -9.82 9.68
C CYS A 90 -7.99 -9.26 10.40
N ALA A 91 -8.87 -10.14 10.82
CA ALA A 91 -10.08 -9.75 11.55
C ALA A 91 -9.76 -9.34 12.99
N GLU A 92 -8.73 -9.95 13.57
CA GLU A 92 -8.28 -9.74 14.94
C GLU A 92 -7.84 -8.29 15.19
N MET A 93 -7.28 -7.62 14.18
CA MET A 93 -6.92 -6.19 14.28
C MET A 93 -8.11 -5.25 14.45
N ARG A 94 -9.35 -5.75 14.32
CA ARG A 94 -10.55 -4.96 14.62
C ARG A 94 -10.90 -4.97 16.09
N THR A 95 -10.34 -5.89 16.87
CA THR A 95 -10.56 -6.03 18.32
C THR A 95 -9.45 -5.31 19.10
N GLU A 96 -9.77 -4.85 20.30
CA GLU A 96 -8.79 -4.21 21.18
C GLU A 96 -7.70 -5.18 21.63
N GLU A 97 -8.08 -6.44 21.88
CA GLU A 97 -7.14 -7.50 22.27
C GLU A 97 -6.09 -7.75 21.17
N GLY A 98 -6.54 -7.86 19.91
CA GLY A 98 -5.63 -8.06 18.78
C GLY A 98 -4.69 -6.87 18.57
N GLN A 99 -5.18 -5.65 18.76
CA GLN A 99 -4.36 -4.43 18.67
C GLN A 99 -3.30 -4.39 19.79
N GLN A 100 -3.68 -4.72 21.03
CA GLN A 100 -2.75 -4.80 22.14
C GLN A 100 -1.69 -5.87 21.91
N GLN A 101 -2.10 -7.07 21.49
CA GLN A 101 -1.19 -8.16 21.15
C GLN A 101 -0.20 -7.74 20.06
N ALA A 102 -0.66 -7.09 19.00
CA ALA A 102 0.20 -6.59 17.92
C ALA A 102 1.23 -5.57 18.44
N ALA A 103 0.83 -4.65 19.31
CA ALA A 103 1.73 -3.69 19.92
C ALA A 103 2.76 -4.36 20.85
N GLU A 104 2.37 -5.38 21.61
CA GLU A 104 3.28 -6.16 22.46
C GLU A 104 4.30 -6.93 21.63
N ILE A 105 3.87 -7.52 20.50
CA ILE A 105 4.78 -8.21 19.57
C ILE A 105 5.79 -7.24 18.96
N CYS A 106 5.36 -6.04 18.57
CA CYS A 106 6.29 -5.01 18.10
C CYS A 106 7.37 -4.72 19.17
N ARG A 107 6.97 -4.52 20.43
CA ARG A 107 7.91 -4.29 21.54
C ARG A 107 8.82 -5.49 21.81
N LYS A 108 8.26 -6.71 21.81
CA LYS A 108 9.00 -7.97 21.98
C LYS A 108 10.11 -8.13 20.92
N HIS A 109 9.82 -7.76 19.67
CA HIS A 109 10.79 -7.83 18.57
C HIS A 109 11.66 -6.58 18.45
N GLY A 110 11.54 -5.63 19.36
CA GLY A 110 12.31 -4.39 19.37
C GLY A 110 12.00 -3.49 18.14
N ILE A 111 10.79 -3.54 17.61
CA ILE A 111 10.35 -2.69 16.51
C ILE A 111 9.94 -1.33 17.08
N ASP A 112 10.76 -0.32 16.85
CA ASP A 112 10.55 1.05 17.34
C ASP A 112 9.61 1.86 16.44
N GLY A 113 9.51 1.48 15.17
CA GLY A 113 8.65 2.11 14.18
C GLY A 113 8.15 1.12 13.14
N LEU A 114 6.93 1.31 12.67
CA LEU A 114 6.26 0.45 11.71
C LEU A 114 5.89 1.22 10.46
N VAL A 115 6.34 0.76 9.31
CA VAL A 115 5.93 1.26 8.00
C VAL A 115 4.85 0.34 7.44
N VAL A 116 3.67 0.90 7.22
CA VAL A 116 2.49 0.18 6.73
C VAL A 116 2.20 0.62 5.30
N ILE A 117 2.29 -0.31 4.36
CA ILE A 117 1.99 -0.07 2.95
C ILE A 117 0.62 -0.70 2.65
N GLY A 118 -0.35 0.12 2.26
CA GLY A 118 -1.70 -0.36 1.99
C GLY A 118 -2.71 0.75 1.81
N GLY A 119 -4.00 0.42 1.89
CA GLY A 119 -5.11 1.33 1.77
C GLY A 119 -5.69 1.78 3.11
N ASP A 120 -6.89 2.37 3.07
CA ASP A 120 -7.60 2.96 4.20
C ASP A 120 -7.70 2.03 5.42
N GLY A 121 -8.15 0.78 5.22
CA GLY A 121 -8.26 -0.19 6.33
C GLY A 121 -6.91 -0.52 6.99
N SER A 122 -5.82 -0.49 6.23
CA SER A 122 -4.47 -0.71 6.76
C SER A 122 -4.01 0.48 7.60
N PHE A 123 -4.37 1.70 7.20
CA PHE A 123 -4.05 2.91 7.96
C PHE A 123 -4.90 3.04 9.22
N ALA A 124 -6.15 2.60 9.19
CA ALA A 124 -6.96 2.49 10.42
C ALA A 124 -6.29 1.57 11.45
N GLY A 125 -5.73 0.44 11.01
CA GLY A 125 -4.94 -0.45 11.88
C GLY A 125 -3.66 0.22 12.39
N ALA A 126 -2.92 0.92 11.53
CA ALA A 126 -1.72 1.68 11.90
C ALA A 126 -2.04 2.76 12.96
N GLN A 127 -3.15 3.48 12.80
CA GLN A 127 -3.60 4.49 13.76
C GLN A 127 -3.87 3.88 15.14
N LYS A 128 -4.45 2.69 15.19
CA LYS A 128 -4.68 1.98 16.47
C LYS A 128 -3.36 1.64 17.16
N LEU A 129 -2.37 1.15 16.41
CA LEU A 129 -1.03 0.89 16.94
C LEU A 129 -0.31 2.18 17.38
N ALA A 130 -0.50 3.28 16.65
CA ALA A 130 0.03 4.59 17.05
C ALA A 130 -0.53 5.04 18.40
N ASN A 131 -1.84 4.85 18.63
CA ASN A 131 -2.49 5.16 19.90
C ASN A 131 -1.97 4.28 21.07
N LEU A 132 -1.42 3.10 20.76
CA LEU A 132 -0.76 2.22 21.72
C LEU A 132 0.75 2.49 21.87
N GLY A 133 1.25 3.57 21.25
CA GLY A 133 2.61 4.05 21.42
C GLY A 133 3.64 3.44 20.44
N ILE A 134 3.19 2.80 19.37
CA ILE A 134 4.07 2.35 18.27
C ILE A 134 4.15 3.47 17.23
N ASN A 135 5.34 3.95 16.91
CA ASN A 135 5.49 4.93 15.83
C ASN A 135 5.09 4.30 14.48
N THR A 136 4.17 4.91 13.75
CA THR A 136 3.68 4.36 12.48
C THR A 136 3.77 5.38 11.35
N ILE A 137 4.12 4.91 10.16
CA ILE A 137 4.06 5.68 8.91
C ILE A 137 3.27 4.87 7.89
N GLY A 138 2.27 5.49 7.25
CA GLY A 138 1.50 4.91 6.16
C GLY A 138 2.06 5.31 4.80
N LEU A 139 2.19 4.34 3.88
CA LEU A 139 2.46 4.57 2.46
C LEU A 139 1.23 4.12 1.67
N PRO A 140 0.60 5.01 0.86
CA PRO A 140 -0.66 4.72 0.18
C PRO A 140 -0.45 3.77 -1.00
N GLY A 141 -0.52 2.46 -0.74
CA GLY A 141 -0.42 1.38 -1.71
C GLY A 141 -1.79 0.78 -1.99
N THR A 142 -2.54 1.39 -2.91
CA THR A 142 -3.87 0.95 -3.35
C THR A 142 -4.13 1.42 -4.77
N ILE A 143 -5.01 0.71 -5.48
CA ILE A 143 -5.46 1.10 -6.82
C ILE A 143 -6.75 1.92 -6.79
N ASP A 144 -7.41 2.06 -5.64
CA ASP A 144 -8.75 2.66 -5.54
C ASP A 144 -8.74 4.20 -5.54
N LEU A 145 -7.59 4.81 -5.25
CA LEU A 145 -7.42 6.27 -5.13
C LEU A 145 -8.34 6.93 -4.06
N ASP A 146 -8.74 6.16 -3.07
CA ASP A 146 -9.71 6.54 -2.03
C ASP A 146 -9.07 7.01 -0.71
N ILE A 147 -7.77 7.33 -0.73
CA ILE A 147 -7.04 7.81 0.44
C ILE A 147 -7.10 9.33 0.53
N ALA A 148 -7.65 9.84 1.63
CA ALA A 148 -7.63 11.26 1.89
C ALA A 148 -6.20 11.82 2.04
N CYS A 149 -6.01 13.10 1.72
CA CYS A 149 -4.74 13.82 1.84
C CYS A 149 -3.64 13.38 0.86
N THR A 150 -3.97 12.62 -0.18
CA THR A 150 -3.07 12.36 -1.30
C THR A 150 -3.80 12.47 -2.63
N GLU A 151 -3.14 13.00 -3.64
CA GLU A 151 -3.69 13.10 -4.99
C GLU A 151 -3.52 11.80 -5.77
N TYR A 152 -2.50 11.01 -5.43
CA TYR A 152 -2.18 9.74 -6.08
C TYR A 152 -1.83 8.68 -5.06
N THR A 153 -2.19 7.44 -5.38
CA THR A 153 -1.79 6.24 -4.63
C THR A 153 -0.85 5.39 -5.46
N ILE A 154 0.07 4.68 -4.78
CA ILE A 154 0.99 3.75 -5.42
C ILE A 154 0.16 2.60 -6.01
N GLY A 155 0.17 2.48 -7.34
CA GLY A 155 -0.53 1.43 -8.07
C GLY A 155 -1.71 1.89 -8.91
N PHE A 156 -2.30 3.04 -8.64
CA PHE A 156 -3.46 3.54 -9.39
C PHE A 156 -3.16 3.70 -10.88
N ASP A 157 -2.13 4.44 -11.23
CA ASP A 157 -1.78 4.70 -12.64
C ASP A 157 -1.47 3.42 -13.41
N THR A 158 -0.73 2.49 -12.81
CA THR A 158 -0.46 1.19 -13.42
C THR A 158 -1.76 0.37 -13.59
N ALA A 159 -2.67 0.42 -12.63
CA ALA A 159 -3.96 -0.27 -12.74
C ALA A 159 -4.82 0.31 -13.86
N VAL A 160 -4.86 1.64 -14.00
CA VAL A 160 -5.55 2.32 -15.11
C VAL A 160 -4.99 1.85 -16.46
N ASN A 161 -3.66 1.88 -16.63
CA ASN A 161 -3.04 1.46 -17.90
C ASN A 161 -3.31 0.00 -18.23
N THR A 162 -3.26 -0.88 -17.23
CA THR A 162 -3.58 -2.32 -17.38
C THR A 162 -5.03 -2.52 -17.80
N ALA A 163 -5.96 -1.82 -17.16
CA ALA A 163 -7.37 -1.90 -17.49
C ALA A 163 -7.65 -1.35 -18.89
N MET A 164 -7.05 -0.22 -19.26
CA MET A 164 -7.19 0.37 -20.59
C MET A 164 -6.74 -0.60 -21.69
N GLU A 165 -5.58 -1.24 -21.53
CA GLU A 165 -5.09 -2.23 -22.49
C GLU A 165 -6.05 -3.42 -22.63
N ALA A 166 -6.64 -3.89 -21.54
CA ALA A 166 -7.61 -4.97 -21.56
C ALA A 166 -8.93 -4.54 -22.25
N ILE A 167 -9.41 -3.33 -21.96
CA ILE A 167 -10.63 -2.76 -22.54
C ILE A 167 -10.49 -2.60 -24.07
N ASP A 168 -9.36 -2.11 -24.55
CA ASP A 168 -9.11 -1.97 -25.98
C ASP A 168 -9.24 -3.32 -26.72
N LYS A 169 -8.67 -4.37 -26.16
CA LYS A 169 -8.79 -5.73 -26.74
C LYS A 169 -10.22 -6.27 -26.78
N VAL A 170 -11.03 -5.96 -25.77
CA VAL A 170 -12.45 -6.33 -25.75
C VAL A 170 -13.23 -5.50 -26.75
N ARG A 171 -12.93 -4.22 -26.86
CA ARG A 171 -13.61 -3.27 -27.75
C ARG A 171 -13.46 -3.65 -29.24
N ASP A 172 -12.29 -4.08 -29.67
CA ASP A 172 -12.05 -4.52 -31.05
C ASP A 172 -13.04 -5.60 -31.49
N THR A 173 -13.22 -6.62 -30.64
CA THR A 173 -14.15 -7.72 -30.94
C THR A 173 -15.61 -7.31 -30.80
N SER A 174 -15.94 -6.44 -29.87
CA SER A 174 -17.30 -5.91 -29.68
C SER A 174 -17.75 -5.13 -30.89
N THR A 175 -16.91 -4.26 -31.41
CA THR A 175 -17.17 -3.51 -32.64
C THR A 175 -17.36 -4.42 -33.85
N SER A 176 -16.54 -5.45 -33.99
CA SER A 176 -16.64 -6.41 -35.11
C SER A 176 -17.94 -7.21 -35.11
N HIS A 177 -18.57 -7.39 -33.95
CA HIS A 177 -19.80 -8.18 -33.78
C HIS A 177 -21.03 -7.34 -33.47
N GLU A 178 -20.94 -6.01 -33.53
CA GLU A 178 -22.04 -5.08 -33.20
C GLU A 178 -22.62 -5.38 -31.82
N ARG A 179 -21.73 -5.60 -30.81
CA ARG A 179 -22.10 -5.94 -29.43
C ARG A 179 -21.88 -4.77 -28.50
N CYS A 180 -22.73 -4.65 -27.51
CA CYS A 180 -22.46 -3.82 -26.32
C CYS A 180 -21.74 -4.69 -25.29
N SER A 181 -20.57 -4.26 -24.84
CA SER A 181 -19.82 -4.92 -23.77
C SER A 181 -19.90 -4.11 -22.51
N ILE A 182 -20.27 -4.77 -21.41
CA ILE A 182 -20.23 -4.18 -20.07
C ILE A 182 -18.97 -4.69 -19.39
N ILE A 183 -18.11 -3.77 -18.98
CA ILE A 183 -16.82 -4.08 -18.38
C ILE A 183 -16.79 -3.56 -16.95
N GLU A 184 -16.65 -4.48 -16.01
CA GLU A 184 -16.48 -4.16 -14.60
C GLU A 184 -14.99 -3.98 -14.30
N VAL A 185 -14.65 -2.90 -13.62
CA VAL A 185 -13.32 -2.64 -13.08
C VAL A 185 -13.37 -2.58 -11.56
N MET A 186 -12.23 -2.80 -10.91
CA MET A 186 -12.12 -2.64 -9.47
C MET A 186 -12.24 -1.15 -9.08
N GLY A 187 -12.31 -0.85 -7.80
CA GLY A 187 -12.44 0.50 -7.25
C GLY A 187 -13.23 0.54 -5.95
N ARG A 188 -13.85 -0.61 -5.59
CA ARG A 188 -14.67 -0.74 -4.38
C ARG A 188 -15.79 0.31 -4.35
N ASN A 189 -15.70 1.29 -3.44
CA ASN A 189 -16.69 2.36 -3.30
C ASN A 189 -16.27 3.65 -4.03
N ALA A 190 -15.19 3.61 -4.81
CA ALA A 190 -14.64 4.75 -5.53
C ALA A 190 -14.65 4.48 -7.05
N GLY A 191 -15.26 5.35 -7.80
CA GLY A 191 -15.40 5.24 -9.25
C GLY A 191 -14.20 5.75 -10.07
N TYR A 192 -13.07 6.07 -9.44
CA TYR A 192 -11.92 6.67 -10.13
C TYR A 192 -11.38 5.81 -11.27
N LEU A 193 -11.17 4.51 -11.04
CA LEU A 193 -10.71 3.60 -12.10
C LEU A 193 -11.71 3.55 -13.27
N ALA A 194 -13.01 3.44 -12.99
CA ALA A 194 -14.05 3.41 -14.01
C ALA A 194 -14.07 4.70 -14.83
N VAL A 195 -13.96 5.85 -14.17
CA VAL A 195 -13.95 7.17 -14.85
C VAL A 195 -12.73 7.31 -15.75
N TRP A 196 -11.53 7.04 -15.22
CA TRP A 196 -10.31 7.19 -15.99
C TRP A 196 -10.28 6.24 -17.20
N CYS A 197 -10.58 4.97 -16.98
CA CYS A 197 -10.60 3.98 -18.05
C CYS A 197 -11.72 4.25 -19.07
N GLY A 198 -12.93 4.61 -18.59
CA GLY A 198 -14.05 4.87 -19.47
C GLY A 198 -13.84 6.08 -20.36
N ILE A 199 -13.32 7.19 -19.82
CA ILE A 199 -13.00 8.39 -20.62
C ILE A 199 -11.89 8.08 -21.64
N ALA A 200 -10.81 7.45 -21.19
CA ALA A 200 -9.65 7.18 -22.03
C ALA A 200 -9.97 6.21 -23.19
N ASN A 201 -10.81 5.20 -22.96
CA ASN A 201 -11.23 4.25 -23.99
C ASN A 201 -12.49 4.68 -24.75
N GLY A 202 -13.11 5.83 -24.43
CA GLY A 202 -14.29 6.35 -25.11
C GLY A 202 -15.53 5.49 -24.88
N ALA A 203 -15.81 5.14 -23.62
CA ALA A 203 -17.04 4.43 -23.26
C ALA A 203 -18.28 5.32 -23.47
N GLU A 204 -19.37 4.72 -23.94
CA GLU A 204 -20.65 5.41 -24.14
C GLU A 204 -21.32 5.82 -22.83
N ASP A 205 -21.10 5.03 -21.77
CA ASP A 205 -21.56 5.36 -20.41
C ASP A 205 -20.58 4.84 -19.37
N ILE A 206 -20.54 5.51 -18.21
CA ILE A 206 -19.63 5.17 -17.09
C ILE A 206 -20.46 5.15 -15.82
N LEU A 207 -20.65 3.96 -15.27
CA LEU A 207 -21.38 3.75 -14.02
C LEU A 207 -20.42 3.81 -12.84
N ILE A 208 -20.67 4.69 -11.91
CA ILE A 208 -19.82 4.90 -10.72
C ILE A 208 -20.65 4.84 -9.43
N PRO A 209 -20.12 4.28 -8.35
CA PRO A 209 -20.88 4.12 -7.10
C PRO A 209 -21.33 5.44 -6.48
N GLU A 210 -20.58 6.52 -6.69
CA GLU A 210 -20.91 7.84 -6.13
C GLU A 210 -22.16 8.49 -6.76
N LYS A 211 -22.55 8.03 -7.95
CA LYS A 211 -23.66 8.64 -8.71
C LYS A 211 -24.90 7.76 -8.74
N TYR A 212 -24.74 6.46 -8.63
CA TYR A 212 -25.81 5.50 -8.78
C TYR A 212 -25.98 4.66 -7.51
N ASP A 213 -27.22 4.54 -7.06
CA ASP A 213 -27.62 3.59 -6.04
C ASP A 213 -27.99 2.29 -6.76
N TYR A 214 -27.29 1.21 -6.47
CA TYR A 214 -27.44 -0.08 -7.14
C TYR A 214 -28.13 -1.12 -6.25
N ASP A 215 -28.74 -0.67 -5.12
CA ASP A 215 -29.50 -1.55 -4.20
C ASP A 215 -30.90 -1.93 -4.74
#